data_f0b470fe402172c9399faf34135f64f1
#
_entry.id   f0b470fe402172c9399faf34135f64f1
#
_cell.length_a   1.000
_cell.length_b   1.000
_cell.length_c   1.000
_cell.angle_alpha   90.00
_cell.angle_beta   90.00
_cell.angle_gamma   90.00
#
_symmetry.space_group_name_H-M   'P 1'
#
loop_
_entity.id
_entity.type
_entity.pdbx_description
1 polymer ?
#
loop_
_entity_poly.entity_id
_entity_poly.type
_entity_poly.pdbx_seq_one_letter_code
_entity_poly.pdbx_strand_id
1 'polypeptide(L)'
;KTSDSRIFKAYISGNCYARYSRNLNEEYNDATADMLKLLALPRQMVFAYGTFYPRENSSQPFFQVQWMIFPGKGPGIYRHEEPDWWINQIDSIASSYMKWQFDFPDRPVNYENYRTMLHLGGSKKGDYLQETDTISRLIYGFASAYLLTGKDEYLEAAEKGSDYLRDHMRFYDADEDIVYWYHGIKVEGEKETKLLTSEFGDDYDSIPMYEQIYALAGPTQTMRITGDPKIKWDIDKTLDLFERFFKDEENMGYFSHIDPIMLDPRTESLAHNRARKNWNSVGDHAPAYLINLYLATGEEKYADFLEYTFD
;
A
#
# COMPACT_ATOMS: atom_id res chain seq x y z
N LYS A 1 15.53 -1.46 -32.71
CA LYS A 1 15.27 -2.89 -32.50
C LYS A 1 14.45 -3.07 -31.24
N THR A 2 13.38 -3.83 -31.31
CA THR A 2 12.51 -4.15 -30.15
C THR A 2 13.00 -5.40 -29.40
N SER A 3 12.44 -5.67 -28.23
CA SER A 3 12.76 -6.85 -27.40
C SER A 3 12.57 -8.18 -28.15
N ASP A 4 11.58 -8.24 -29.06
CA ASP A 4 11.33 -9.40 -29.95
C ASP A 4 12.18 -9.39 -31.24
N SER A 5 13.25 -8.60 -31.26
CA SER A 5 14.23 -8.50 -32.35
C SER A 5 13.74 -7.85 -33.65
N ARG A 6 12.52 -7.36 -33.73
CA ARG A 6 12.04 -6.60 -34.89
C ARG A 6 12.74 -5.23 -34.98
N ILE A 7 12.88 -4.75 -36.19
CA ILE A 7 13.49 -3.44 -36.48
C ILE A 7 12.44 -2.56 -37.11
N PHE A 8 12.20 -1.40 -36.55
CA PHE A 8 11.29 -0.40 -37.07
C PHE A 8 11.99 0.92 -37.31
N LYS A 9 11.52 1.64 -38.29
CA LYS A 9 11.80 3.08 -38.39
C LYS A 9 10.91 3.80 -37.41
N ALA A 10 11.51 4.55 -36.49
CA ALA A 10 10.78 5.35 -35.51
C ALA A 10 10.94 6.83 -35.84
N TYR A 11 9.83 7.55 -35.85
CA TYR A 11 9.80 9.01 -35.98
C TYR A 11 9.44 9.62 -34.63
N ILE A 12 10.22 10.60 -34.21
CA ILE A 12 9.95 11.37 -32.99
C ILE A 12 8.99 12.49 -33.38
N SER A 13 7.81 12.54 -32.77
CA SER A 13 6.84 13.62 -33.02
C SER A 13 7.36 14.96 -32.47
N GLY A 14 6.94 16.08 -33.08
CA GLY A 14 7.37 17.41 -32.66
C GLY A 14 6.99 17.80 -31.23
N ASN A 15 6.00 17.09 -30.65
CA ASN A 15 5.54 17.23 -29.26
C ASN A 15 5.90 16.00 -28.40
N CYS A 16 6.92 15.24 -28.79
CA CYS A 16 7.39 14.10 -28.01
C CYS A 16 7.89 14.55 -26.64
N TYR A 17 7.42 13.88 -25.60
CA TYR A 17 7.94 14.05 -24.26
C TYR A 17 9.06 13.03 -24.02
N ALA A 18 10.23 13.48 -23.58
CA ALA A 18 11.36 12.62 -23.25
C ALA A 18 11.84 12.92 -21.84
N ARG A 19 12.05 11.88 -21.05
CA ARG A 19 12.58 12.01 -19.69
C ARG A 19 13.61 10.93 -19.37
N TYR A 20 14.47 11.25 -18.43
CA TYR A 20 15.39 10.31 -17.81
C TYR A 20 14.75 9.71 -16.55
N SER A 21 14.83 8.40 -16.40
CA SER A 21 14.40 7.72 -15.17
C SER A 21 15.37 8.05 -14.03
N ARG A 22 14.84 8.52 -12.90
CA ARG A 22 15.62 9.01 -11.76
C ARG A 22 14.94 8.75 -10.44
N ASN A 23 15.64 8.98 -9.34
CA ASN A 23 15.08 8.87 -7.98
C ASN A 23 14.06 9.99 -7.71
N LEU A 24 13.15 9.74 -6.78
CA LEU A 24 12.01 10.61 -6.49
C LEU A 24 12.43 12.03 -6.07
N ASN A 25 13.50 12.17 -5.31
CA ASN A 25 13.98 13.44 -4.76
C ASN A 25 15.04 14.15 -5.65
N GLU A 26 15.32 13.67 -6.86
CA GLU A 26 16.22 14.33 -7.76
C GLU A 26 15.56 15.56 -8.41
N GLU A 27 16.32 16.62 -8.59
CA GLU A 27 15.84 17.84 -9.22
C GLU A 27 15.30 17.58 -10.63
N TYR A 28 14.14 18.13 -10.92
CA TYR A 28 13.49 17.97 -12.22
C TYR A 28 13.96 19.05 -13.19
N ASN A 29 14.73 18.67 -14.20
CA ASN A 29 15.20 19.55 -15.27
C ASN A 29 15.23 18.79 -16.61
N ASP A 30 14.03 18.52 -17.18
CA ASP A 30 13.89 17.72 -18.39
C ASP A 30 13.27 18.50 -19.54
N ALA A 31 13.99 19.48 -20.10
CA ALA A 31 13.62 19.96 -21.42
C ALA A 31 13.75 18.80 -22.43
N THR A 32 12.67 18.42 -23.10
CA THR A 32 12.63 17.27 -24.02
C THR A 32 13.75 17.28 -25.05
N ALA A 33 14.04 18.44 -25.61
CA ALA A 33 15.11 18.59 -26.61
C ALA A 33 16.51 18.27 -26.05
N ASP A 34 16.76 18.63 -24.81
CA ASP A 34 18.04 18.37 -24.14
C ASP A 34 18.17 16.92 -23.74
N MET A 35 17.08 16.30 -23.25
CA MET A 35 17.03 14.87 -22.98
C MET A 35 17.28 14.04 -24.22
N LEU A 36 16.69 14.41 -25.37
CA LEU A 36 16.91 13.72 -26.63
C LEU A 36 18.35 13.85 -27.11
N LYS A 37 18.95 15.03 -26.99
CA LYS A 37 20.37 15.27 -27.37
C LYS A 37 21.33 14.47 -26.49
N LEU A 38 21.04 14.42 -25.18
CA LEU A 38 21.94 13.82 -24.21
C LEU A 38 21.84 12.29 -24.21
N LEU A 39 20.66 11.75 -24.39
CA LEU A 39 20.36 10.32 -24.09
C LEU A 39 20.03 9.49 -25.33
N ALA A 40 19.69 10.09 -26.48
CA ALA A 40 19.39 9.35 -27.70
C ALA A 40 20.67 8.91 -28.43
N LEU A 41 21.46 8.07 -27.79
CA LEU A 41 22.73 7.56 -28.28
C LEU A 41 22.55 6.23 -29.04
N PRO A 42 23.47 5.89 -29.99
CA PRO A 42 23.47 4.57 -30.61
C PRO A 42 23.55 3.46 -29.55
N ARG A 43 22.71 2.43 -29.70
CA ARG A 43 22.54 1.28 -28.78
C ARG A 43 21.89 1.60 -27.43
N GLN A 44 21.48 2.85 -27.22
CA GLN A 44 20.74 3.19 -26.01
C GLN A 44 19.41 2.44 -25.95
N MET A 45 19.11 1.81 -24.82
CA MET A 45 17.78 1.31 -24.54
C MET A 45 16.84 2.45 -24.20
N VAL A 46 15.60 2.37 -24.68
CA VAL A 46 14.57 3.35 -24.40
C VAL A 46 13.22 2.67 -24.36
N PHE A 47 12.37 3.07 -23.42
CA PHE A 47 10.95 2.75 -23.47
C PHE A 47 10.25 3.84 -24.28
N ALA A 48 9.62 3.45 -25.39
CA ALA A 48 8.95 4.36 -26.29
C ALA A 48 7.46 4.03 -26.38
N TYR A 49 6.64 5.06 -26.24
CA TYR A 49 5.19 4.99 -26.42
C TYR A 49 4.80 5.82 -27.64
N GLY A 50 3.83 5.31 -28.40
CA GLY A 50 3.38 5.98 -29.60
C GLY A 50 2.42 5.14 -30.42
N THR A 51 2.22 5.55 -31.66
CA THR A 51 1.31 4.90 -32.61
C THR A 51 2.09 4.13 -33.67
N PHE A 52 1.74 2.87 -33.86
CA PHE A 52 2.28 2.07 -34.94
C PHE A 52 1.40 2.24 -36.18
N TYR A 53 2.04 2.60 -37.28
CA TYR A 53 1.42 2.67 -38.61
C TYR A 53 1.85 1.47 -39.43
N PRO A 54 0.92 0.56 -39.74
CA PRO A 54 1.21 -0.59 -40.60
C PRO A 54 1.51 -0.12 -42.02
N ARG A 55 2.04 -1.01 -42.82
CA ARG A 55 2.34 -0.74 -44.21
C ARG A 55 1.05 -0.47 -45.00
N GLU A 56 0.94 0.71 -45.59
CA GLU A 56 -0.08 1.04 -46.58
C GLU A 56 0.58 1.35 -47.91
N ASN A 57 0.08 0.78 -49.01
CA ASN A 57 0.45 1.11 -50.38
C ASN A 57 1.92 1.42 -50.65
N SER A 58 2.83 0.45 -50.49
CA SER A 58 4.28 0.56 -50.71
C SER A 58 5.10 1.38 -49.70
N SER A 59 4.51 1.96 -48.67
CA SER A 59 5.27 2.59 -47.57
C SER A 59 5.83 1.54 -46.60
N GLN A 60 6.95 1.83 -45.96
CA GLN A 60 7.47 0.99 -44.88
C GLN A 60 6.67 1.22 -43.60
N PRO A 61 6.38 0.19 -42.80
CA PRO A 61 5.75 0.38 -41.51
C PRO A 61 6.66 1.21 -40.60
N PHE A 62 6.07 2.08 -39.82
CA PHE A 62 6.82 2.95 -38.91
C PHE A 62 6.09 3.11 -37.55
N PHE A 63 6.85 3.54 -36.58
CA PHE A 63 6.36 3.85 -35.24
C PHE A 63 6.55 5.34 -34.95
N GLN A 64 5.46 6.05 -34.72
CA GLN A 64 5.52 7.47 -34.33
C GLN A 64 5.61 7.57 -32.81
N VAL A 65 6.75 7.98 -32.31
CA VAL A 65 7.02 8.10 -30.88
C VAL A 65 6.45 9.41 -30.36
N GLN A 66 5.66 9.31 -29.32
CA GLN A 66 5.06 10.44 -28.61
C GLN A 66 5.67 10.65 -27.24
N TRP A 67 6.16 9.57 -26.62
CA TRP A 67 6.78 9.62 -25.31
C TRP A 67 7.96 8.65 -25.22
N MET A 68 9.05 9.09 -24.58
CA MET A 68 10.26 8.29 -24.38
C MET A 68 10.74 8.37 -22.94
N ILE A 69 11.15 7.24 -22.39
CA ILE A 69 11.80 7.15 -21.07
C ILE A 69 13.15 6.46 -21.26
N PHE A 70 14.21 7.13 -20.83
CA PHE A 70 15.57 6.59 -20.84
C PHE A 70 15.88 6.00 -19.46
N PRO A 71 16.11 4.68 -19.34
CA PRO A 71 16.39 4.03 -18.06
C PRO A 71 17.82 4.23 -17.55
N GLY A 72 18.73 4.71 -18.42
CA GLY A 72 20.13 4.91 -18.09
C GLY A 72 20.77 6.08 -18.85
N LYS A 73 21.92 6.53 -18.38
CA LYS A 73 22.69 7.66 -18.96
C LYS A 73 23.53 7.28 -20.17
N GLY A 74 23.60 5.99 -20.52
CA GLY A 74 24.38 5.52 -21.66
C GLY A 74 24.06 4.06 -22.00
N PRO A 75 24.57 3.54 -23.13
CA PRO A 75 24.37 2.16 -23.52
C PRO A 75 24.95 1.18 -22.50
N GLY A 76 24.11 0.27 -22.00
CA GLY A 76 24.50 -0.73 -21.00
C GLY A 76 24.74 -0.18 -19.60
N ILE A 77 24.32 1.06 -19.32
CA ILE A 77 24.40 1.69 -17.99
C ILE A 77 22.98 1.96 -17.53
N TYR A 78 22.47 1.12 -16.62
CA TYR A 78 21.11 1.19 -16.12
C TYR A 78 21.11 1.44 -14.62
N ARG A 79 20.36 2.44 -14.16
CA ARG A 79 20.30 2.79 -12.73
C ARG A 79 19.75 1.65 -11.87
N HIS A 80 18.79 0.91 -12.37
CA HIS A 80 18.21 -0.22 -11.65
C HIS A 80 19.16 -1.42 -11.46
N GLU A 81 20.34 -1.38 -12.10
CA GLU A 81 21.42 -2.35 -11.93
C GLU A 81 22.47 -1.88 -10.90
N GLU A 82 22.37 -0.65 -10.40
CA GLU A 82 23.23 -0.14 -9.33
C GLU A 82 22.94 -0.95 -8.02
N PRO A 83 23.98 -1.40 -7.30
CA PRO A 83 23.82 -2.30 -6.15
C PRO A 83 22.89 -1.78 -5.05
N ASP A 84 22.84 -0.46 -4.86
CA ASP A 84 22.06 0.23 -3.84
C ASP A 84 20.77 0.87 -4.38
N TRP A 85 20.42 0.63 -5.65
CA TRP A 85 19.29 1.30 -6.30
C TRP A 85 17.97 1.07 -5.54
N TRP A 86 17.68 -0.16 -5.12
CA TRP A 86 16.46 -0.47 -4.40
C TRP A 86 16.38 0.21 -3.04
N ILE A 87 17.50 0.22 -2.30
CA ILE A 87 17.59 0.89 -1.00
C ILE A 87 17.33 2.38 -1.18
N ASN A 88 17.96 3.00 -2.18
CA ASN A 88 17.76 4.42 -2.50
C ASN A 88 16.33 4.75 -2.94
N GLN A 89 15.64 3.85 -3.68
CA GLN A 89 14.23 4.05 -4.03
C GLN A 89 13.34 4.03 -2.79
N ILE A 90 13.52 3.03 -1.93
CA ILE A 90 12.72 2.88 -0.70
C ILE A 90 12.96 4.06 0.25
N ASP A 91 14.21 4.44 0.45
CA ASP A 91 14.56 5.62 1.24
C ASP A 91 13.92 6.90 0.68
N SER A 92 13.96 7.09 -0.63
CA SER A 92 13.36 8.25 -1.28
C SER A 92 11.83 8.28 -1.12
N ILE A 93 11.16 7.13 -1.19
CA ILE A 93 9.71 7.03 -0.98
C ILE A 93 9.38 7.31 0.48
N ALA A 94 10.05 6.62 1.41
CA ALA A 94 9.79 6.77 2.84
C ALA A 94 10.04 8.21 3.31
N SER A 95 11.18 8.82 2.94
CA SER A 95 11.48 10.21 3.28
C SER A 95 10.49 11.20 2.68
N SER A 96 9.96 10.93 1.49
CA SER A 96 8.90 11.77 0.89
C SER A 96 7.60 11.71 1.70
N TYR A 97 7.17 10.51 2.14
CA TYR A 97 6.01 10.37 3.01
C TYR A 97 6.24 11.00 4.39
N MET A 98 7.43 10.87 4.98
CA MET A 98 7.80 11.56 6.22
C MET A 98 7.62 13.07 6.09
N LYS A 99 8.09 13.64 4.97
CA LYS A 99 7.96 15.07 4.68
C LYS A 99 6.50 15.47 4.43
N TRP A 100 5.78 14.74 3.59
CA TRP A 100 4.42 15.11 3.16
C TRP A 100 3.39 14.94 4.27
N GLN A 101 3.54 13.91 5.09
CA GLN A 101 2.57 13.63 6.15
C GLN A 101 2.91 14.36 7.46
N PHE A 102 4.19 14.54 7.77
CA PHE A 102 4.61 14.98 9.10
C PHE A 102 5.46 16.26 9.12
N ASP A 103 5.81 16.82 7.95
CA ASP A 103 6.77 17.93 7.81
C ASP A 103 8.17 17.57 8.41
N PHE A 104 8.51 16.29 8.41
CA PHE A 104 9.80 15.81 8.92
C PHE A 104 10.96 16.19 7.95
N PRO A 105 12.13 16.62 8.42
CA PRO A 105 12.59 16.65 9.83
C PRO A 105 12.28 17.94 10.59
N ASP A 106 11.61 18.92 9.99
CA ASP A 106 11.34 20.21 10.62
C ASP A 106 10.41 20.08 11.83
N ARG A 107 9.60 19.00 11.85
CA ARG A 107 8.69 18.65 12.95
C ARG A 107 8.82 17.17 13.31
N PRO A 108 8.52 16.79 14.56
CA PRO A 108 8.44 15.39 14.94
C PRO A 108 7.26 14.69 14.23
N VAL A 109 7.36 13.38 14.05
CA VAL A 109 6.27 12.55 13.54
C VAL A 109 5.06 12.67 14.45
N ASN A 110 3.91 13.08 13.89
CA ASN A 110 2.62 13.16 14.56
C ASN A 110 1.49 12.77 13.60
N TYR A 111 0.82 11.65 13.88
CA TYR A 111 -0.24 11.10 13.03
C TYR A 111 -1.56 11.90 13.06
N GLU A 112 -1.77 12.81 14.00
CA GLU A 112 -2.87 13.78 13.93
C GLU A 112 -2.80 14.62 12.64
N ASN A 113 -1.57 14.83 12.12
CA ASN A 113 -1.33 15.52 10.86
C ASN A 113 -1.52 14.65 9.62
N TYR A 114 -1.62 13.33 9.76
CA TYR A 114 -1.84 12.43 8.63
C TYR A 114 -3.13 12.74 7.90
N ARG A 115 -3.13 12.56 6.58
CA ARG A 115 -4.34 12.61 5.74
C ARG A 115 -4.26 11.49 4.70
N THR A 116 -5.37 10.79 4.52
CA THR A 116 -5.47 9.69 3.55
C THR A 116 -5.20 10.18 2.13
N MET A 117 -5.68 11.35 1.78
CA MET A 117 -5.58 11.87 0.42
C MET A 117 -4.47 12.92 0.27
N LEU A 118 -3.61 12.71 -0.72
CA LEU A 118 -2.57 13.65 -1.13
C LEU A 118 -2.73 14.02 -2.61
N HIS A 119 -2.33 15.23 -2.96
CA HIS A 119 -2.09 15.60 -4.35
C HIS A 119 -0.78 14.99 -4.85
N LEU A 120 -0.59 14.89 -6.17
CA LEU A 120 0.63 14.34 -6.79
C LEU A 120 1.93 15.00 -6.31
N GLY A 121 1.89 16.25 -5.90
CA GLY A 121 3.03 16.99 -5.34
C GLY A 121 3.23 16.78 -3.83
N GLY A 122 2.47 15.89 -3.19
CA GLY A 122 2.59 15.56 -1.77
C GLY A 122 1.82 16.49 -0.82
N SER A 123 1.19 17.56 -1.30
CA SER A 123 0.34 18.41 -0.46
C SER A 123 -0.95 17.66 -0.08
N LYS A 124 -1.40 17.87 1.15
CA LYS A 124 -2.62 17.25 1.68
C LYS A 124 -3.84 17.77 0.92
N LYS A 125 -4.74 16.86 0.54
CA LYS A 125 -6.02 17.19 -0.03
C LYS A 125 -6.99 17.54 1.10
N GLY A 126 -7.89 18.50 0.86
CA GLY A 126 -8.67 19.17 1.90
C GLY A 126 -9.76 18.36 2.61
N ASP A 127 -9.69 17.05 2.65
CA ASP A 127 -10.49 16.20 3.52
C ASP A 127 -9.79 16.00 4.88
N TYR A 128 -10.58 15.67 5.87
CA TYR A 128 -10.10 15.41 7.23
C TYR A 128 -10.14 13.91 7.55
N LEU A 129 -10.29 13.07 6.52
CA LEU A 129 -10.39 11.63 6.68
C LEU A 129 -9.01 11.01 6.92
N GLN A 130 -8.97 10.13 7.92
CA GLN A 130 -7.85 9.26 8.24
C GLN A 130 -8.38 7.83 8.27
N GLU A 131 -7.98 7.02 7.29
CA GLU A 131 -8.42 5.63 7.16
C GLU A 131 -7.42 4.68 7.83
N THR A 132 -7.94 3.73 8.58
CA THR A 132 -7.15 2.74 9.33
C THR A 132 -6.25 1.92 8.41
N ASP A 133 -6.79 1.44 7.30
CA ASP A 133 -6.06 0.59 6.37
C ASP A 133 -4.90 1.35 5.70
N THR A 134 -5.11 2.61 5.34
CA THR A 134 -4.07 3.44 4.70
C THR A 134 -2.96 3.83 5.68
N ILE A 135 -3.29 4.11 6.93
CA ILE A 135 -2.29 4.33 7.99
C ILE A 135 -1.51 3.04 8.26
N SER A 136 -2.19 1.91 8.37
CA SER A 136 -1.53 0.62 8.60
C SER A 136 -0.57 0.25 7.48
N ARG A 137 -0.94 0.49 6.22
CA ARG A 137 -0.03 0.30 5.07
C ARG A 137 1.18 1.23 5.12
N LEU A 138 1.00 2.48 5.56
CA LEU A 138 2.11 3.41 5.74
C LEU A 138 3.05 2.95 6.85
N ILE A 139 2.52 2.47 7.97
CA ILE A 139 3.29 1.84 9.07
C ILE A 139 4.10 0.66 8.54
N TYR A 140 3.47 -0.22 7.76
CA TYR A 140 4.16 -1.35 7.11
C TYR A 140 5.31 -0.88 6.23
N GLY A 141 5.07 0.18 5.45
CA GLY A 141 6.08 0.80 4.59
C GLY A 141 7.27 1.34 5.38
N PHE A 142 7.03 2.06 6.47
CA PHE A 142 8.10 2.60 7.34
C PHE A 142 8.86 1.50 8.06
N ALA A 143 8.18 0.52 8.66
CA ALA A 143 8.82 -0.62 9.30
C ALA A 143 9.72 -1.39 8.31
N SER A 144 9.24 -1.60 7.08
CA SER A 144 10.02 -2.24 6.02
C SER A 144 11.19 -1.37 5.54
N ALA A 145 11.00 -0.05 5.46
CA ALA A 145 12.08 0.89 5.14
C ALA A 145 13.20 0.86 6.20
N TYR A 146 12.84 0.77 7.49
CA TYR A 146 13.82 0.57 8.55
C TYR A 146 14.63 -0.71 8.35
N LEU A 147 13.97 -1.84 8.09
CA LEU A 147 14.67 -3.12 7.87
C LEU A 147 15.66 -3.08 6.70
N LEU A 148 15.40 -2.24 5.70
CA LEU A 148 16.26 -2.13 4.52
C LEU A 148 17.33 -1.06 4.62
N THR A 149 17.07 0.04 5.34
CA THR A 149 17.96 1.21 5.41
C THR A 149 18.70 1.34 6.73
N GLY A 150 18.16 0.77 7.81
CA GLY A 150 18.67 0.94 9.17
C GLY A 150 18.44 2.33 9.77
N LYS A 151 17.54 3.15 9.19
CA LYS A 151 17.28 4.51 9.65
C LYS A 151 16.21 4.53 10.73
N ASP A 152 16.60 4.88 11.96
CA ASP A 152 15.74 4.85 13.15
C ASP A 152 14.47 5.70 13.05
N GLU A 153 14.52 6.81 12.29
CA GLU A 153 13.34 7.66 12.06
C GLU A 153 12.17 6.92 11.43
N TYR A 154 12.42 5.89 10.62
CA TYR A 154 11.36 5.08 10.03
C TYR A 154 10.75 4.11 11.05
N LEU A 155 11.57 3.55 11.94
CA LEU A 155 11.04 2.72 13.03
C LEU A 155 10.22 3.56 13.99
N GLU A 156 10.70 4.74 14.39
CA GLU A 156 9.97 5.68 15.24
C GLU A 156 8.60 6.04 14.63
N ALA A 157 8.58 6.28 13.31
CA ALA A 157 7.33 6.55 12.59
C ALA A 157 6.37 5.35 12.61
N ALA A 158 6.89 4.13 12.50
CA ALA A 158 6.08 2.91 12.54
C ALA A 158 5.51 2.64 13.95
N GLU A 159 6.30 2.85 15.00
CA GLU A 159 5.86 2.72 16.39
C GLU A 159 4.77 3.74 16.74
N LYS A 160 5.01 5.03 16.44
CA LYS A 160 4.02 6.10 16.66
C LYS A 160 2.73 5.87 15.89
N GLY A 161 2.82 5.32 14.67
CA GLY A 161 1.64 4.98 13.89
C GLY A 161 0.84 3.83 14.51
N SER A 162 1.52 2.81 15.02
CA SER A 162 0.89 1.68 15.71
C SER A 162 0.20 2.12 17.00
N ASP A 163 0.83 3.00 17.79
CA ASP A 163 0.19 3.60 18.96
C ASP A 163 -1.02 4.45 18.56
N TYR A 164 -0.90 5.25 17.49
CA TYR A 164 -1.99 6.08 16.99
C TYR A 164 -3.22 5.25 16.56
N LEU A 165 -3.02 4.16 15.82
CA LEU A 165 -4.11 3.25 15.47
C LEU A 165 -4.79 2.70 16.72
N ARG A 166 -4.01 2.29 17.72
CA ARG A 166 -4.52 1.77 18.99
C ARG A 166 -5.37 2.79 19.72
N ASP A 167 -4.89 4.03 19.84
CA ASP A 167 -5.50 5.06 20.68
C ASP A 167 -6.74 5.68 20.02
N HIS A 168 -6.76 5.76 18.67
CA HIS A 168 -7.79 6.48 17.94
C HIS A 168 -8.74 5.59 17.12
N MET A 169 -8.31 4.42 16.66
CA MET A 169 -9.07 3.62 15.69
C MET A 169 -9.43 2.22 16.19
N ARG A 170 -8.94 1.82 17.34
CA ARG A 170 -9.25 0.53 17.96
C ARG A 170 -10.51 0.62 18.82
N PHE A 171 -11.36 -0.40 18.75
CA PHE A 171 -12.40 -0.65 19.73
C PHE A 171 -12.11 -1.98 20.44
N TYR A 172 -12.06 -1.95 21.76
CA TYR A 172 -11.99 -3.16 22.58
C TYR A 172 -13.36 -3.41 23.20
N ASP A 173 -13.97 -4.52 22.83
CA ASP A 173 -15.18 -5.04 23.44
C ASP A 173 -14.80 -5.87 24.65
N ALA A 174 -15.07 -5.34 25.84
CA ALA A 174 -14.71 -5.99 27.10
C ALA A 174 -15.65 -7.15 27.46
N ASP A 175 -16.88 -7.15 26.96
CA ASP A 175 -17.86 -8.20 27.22
C ASP A 175 -17.54 -9.45 26.40
N GLU A 176 -17.13 -9.26 25.15
CA GLU A 176 -16.72 -10.32 24.25
C GLU A 176 -15.21 -10.61 24.28
N ASP A 177 -14.40 -9.75 24.91
CA ASP A 177 -12.95 -9.83 24.98
C ASP A 177 -12.27 -9.90 23.60
N ILE A 178 -12.73 -9.06 22.66
CA ILE A 178 -12.25 -8.95 21.29
C ILE A 178 -11.85 -7.53 20.95
N VAL A 179 -11.08 -7.39 19.88
CA VAL A 179 -10.74 -6.09 19.27
C VAL A 179 -11.25 -6.05 17.85
N TYR A 180 -11.89 -4.94 17.48
CA TYR A 180 -12.10 -4.58 16.09
C TYR A 180 -11.67 -3.13 15.85
N TRP A 181 -11.50 -2.78 14.57
CA TRP A 181 -10.96 -1.50 14.14
C TRP A 181 -12.00 -0.72 13.37
N TYR A 182 -12.15 0.55 13.71
CA TYR A 182 -12.96 1.46 12.92
C TYR A 182 -12.38 1.58 11.50
N HIS A 183 -13.22 1.78 10.51
CA HIS A 183 -12.78 2.12 9.16
C HIS A 183 -11.82 3.32 9.15
N GLY A 184 -12.16 4.33 9.94
CA GLY A 184 -11.34 5.52 10.09
C GLY A 184 -11.94 6.54 11.03
N ILE A 185 -11.37 7.74 11.00
CA ILE A 185 -11.86 8.90 11.73
C ILE A 185 -11.92 10.13 10.84
N LYS A 186 -12.93 11.00 11.06
CA LYS A 186 -12.93 12.36 10.54
C LYS A 186 -12.42 13.28 11.64
N VAL A 187 -11.38 14.08 11.33
CA VAL A 187 -10.75 15.00 12.27
C VAL A 187 -11.08 16.43 11.85
N GLU A 188 -11.83 17.17 12.69
CA GLU A 188 -12.21 18.54 12.47
C GLU A 188 -11.80 19.39 13.69
N GLY A 189 -10.60 19.98 13.63
CA GLY A 189 -9.99 20.64 14.78
C GLY A 189 -9.67 19.64 15.87
N GLU A 190 -10.24 19.80 17.07
CA GLU A 190 -10.10 18.88 18.19
C GLU A 190 -11.17 17.76 18.19
N LYS A 191 -12.12 17.81 17.26
CA LYS A 191 -13.22 16.83 17.19
C LYS A 191 -12.84 15.66 16.31
N GLU A 192 -12.95 14.46 16.87
CA GLU A 192 -12.87 13.18 16.14
C GLU A 192 -14.27 12.55 16.01
N THR A 193 -14.61 12.13 14.81
CA THR A 193 -15.82 11.35 14.55
C THR A 193 -15.41 9.97 14.04
N LYS A 194 -15.72 8.95 14.80
CA LYS A 194 -15.43 7.55 14.43
C LYS A 194 -16.32 7.12 13.26
N LEU A 195 -15.72 6.50 12.27
CA LEU A 195 -16.40 5.86 11.15
C LEU A 195 -16.26 4.35 11.34
N LEU A 196 -17.36 3.71 11.71
CA LEU A 196 -17.36 2.26 11.98
C LEU A 196 -17.03 1.49 10.70
N THR A 197 -17.63 1.91 9.58
CA THR A 197 -17.54 1.24 8.29
C THR A 197 -17.31 2.27 7.18
N SER A 198 -16.92 1.79 6.00
CA SER A 198 -16.87 2.61 4.80
C SER A 198 -18.27 3.14 4.43
N GLU A 199 -18.34 4.39 4.01
CA GLU A 199 -19.61 4.97 3.47
C GLU A 199 -19.85 4.53 2.01
N PHE A 200 -18.93 3.78 1.41
CA PHE A 200 -18.94 3.43 0.00
C PHE A 200 -18.93 1.91 -0.20
N GLY A 201 -19.54 1.50 -1.31
CA GLY A 201 -19.51 0.12 -1.76
C GLY A 201 -20.41 -0.81 -0.97
N ASP A 202 -19.99 -2.05 -0.88
CA ASP A 202 -20.75 -3.14 -0.26
C ASP A 202 -20.43 -3.33 1.24
N ASP A 203 -19.57 -2.48 1.81
CA ASP A 203 -19.19 -2.56 3.23
C ASP A 203 -20.06 -1.69 4.15
N TYR A 204 -20.92 -0.87 3.56
CA TYR A 204 -21.79 0.04 4.31
C TYR A 204 -22.62 -0.70 5.37
N ASP A 205 -22.68 -0.15 6.59
CA ASP A 205 -23.37 -0.71 7.75
C ASP A 205 -22.92 -2.13 8.19
N SER A 206 -21.69 -2.53 7.83
CA SER A 206 -21.13 -3.83 8.21
C SER A 206 -19.69 -3.70 8.73
N ILE A 207 -19.18 -4.73 9.39
CA ILE A 207 -17.73 -4.87 9.67
C ILE A 207 -17.17 -5.85 8.63
N PRO A 208 -16.39 -5.37 7.65
CA PRO A 208 -15.75 -6.24 6.68
C PRO A 208 -14.47 -6.83 7.24
N MET A 209 -14.24 -8.13 7.02
CA MET A 209 -13.06 -8.82 7.51
C MET A 209 -11.76 -8.26 6.92
N TYR A 210 -11.76 -7.89 5.64
CA TYR A 210 -10.55 -7.40 4.98
C TYR A 210 -10.01 -6.09 5.60
N GLU A 211 -10.88 -5.19 6.06
CA GLU A 211 -10.44 -3.97 6.75
C GLU A 211 -9.77 -4.30 8.09
N GLN A 212 -10.31 -5.27 8.82
CA GLN A 212 -9.72 -5.75 10.06
C GLN A 212 -8.34 -6.38 9.82
N ILE A 213 -8.19 -7.14 8.73
CA ILE A 213 -6.91 -7.70 8.30
C ILE A 213 -5.91 -6.59 7.97
N TYR A 214 -6.31 -5.58 7.22
CA TYR A 214 -5.43 -4.46 6.87
C TYR A 214 -5.01 -3.64 8.09
N ALA A 215 -5.88 -3.48 9.08
CA ALA A 215 -5.52 -2.82 10.34
C ALA A 215 -4.32 -3.50 11.02
N LEU A 216 -4.18 -4.82 10.87
CA LEU A 216 -3.11 -5.60 11.47
C LEU A 216 -1.78 -5.56 10.69
N ALA A 217 -1.78 -5.24 9.40
CA ALA A 217 -0.61 -5.40 8.54
C ALA A 217 0.60 -4.56 9.02
N GLY A 218 0.40 -3.29 9.27
CA GLY A 218 1.44 -2.37 9.75
C GLY A 218 1.92 -2.68 11.16
N PRO A 219 1.01 -2.76 12.15
CA PRO A 219 1.36 -3.15 13.50
C PRO A 219 2.11 -4.49 13.59
N THR A 220 1.71 -5.49 12.80
CA THR A 220 2.43 -6.79 12.75
C THR A 220 3.88 -6.63 12.30
N GLN A 221 4.13 -5.84 11.25
CA GLN A 221 5.50 -5.60 10.78
C GLN A 221 6.32 -4.84 11.83
N THR A 222 5.71 -3.91 12.55
CA THR A 222 6.34 -3.20 13.67
C THR A 222 6.65 -4.16 14.83
N MET A 223 5.68 -4.99 15.23
CA MET A 223 5.87 -6.01 16.27
C MET A 223 6.98 -7.01 15.92
N ARG A 224 7.10 -7.41 14.65
CA ARG A 224 8.19 -8.27 14.19
C ARG A 224 9.59 -7.70 14.45
N ILE A 225 9.71 -6.37 14.46
CA ILE A 225 10.98 -5.66 14.72
C ILE A 225 11.17 -5.43 16.21
N THR A 226 10.14 -4.95 16.89
CA THR A 226 10.24 -4.44 18.27
C THR A 226 9.92 -5.48 19.32
N GLY A 227 9.12 -6.49 19.00
CA GLY A 227 8.57 -7.45 19.96
C GLY A 227 7.55 -6.84 20.92
N ASP A 228 6.91 -5.71 20.58
CA ASP A 228 5.98 -5.00 21.47
C ASP A 228 4.79 -5.89 21.86
N PRO A 229 4.64 -6.22 23.17
CA PRO A 229 3.56 -7.09 23.65
C PRO A 229 2.18 -6.44 23.54
N LYS A 230 2.09 -5.12 23.50
CA LYS A 230 0.79 -4.42 23.33
C LYS A 230 0.25 -4.63 21.93
N ILE A 231 1.12 -4.53 20.92
CA ILE A 231 0.73 -4.81 19.53
C ILE A 231 0.32 -6.27 19.40
N LYS A 232 1.10 -7.19 19.99
CA LYS A 232 0.77 -8.63 20.00
C LYS A 232 -0.60 -8.90 20.60
N TRP A 233 -0.92 -8.24 21.69
CA TRP A 233 -2.22 -8.38 22.35
C TRP A 233 -3.37 -7.90 21.45
N ASP A 234 -3.25 -6.74 20.80
CA ASP A 234 -4.27 -6.24 19.87
C ASP A 234 -4.49 -7.20 18.69
N ILE A 235 -3.40 -7.75 18.15
CA ILE A 235 -3.45 -8.73 17.07
C ILE A 235 -4.20 -9.98 17.54
N ASP A 236 -3.84 -10.55 18.67
CA ASP A 236 -4.48 -11.78 19.19
C ASP A 236 -5.96 -11.55 19.42
N LYS A 237 -6.37 -10.41 19.98
CA LYS A 237 -7.79 -10.07 20.17
C LYS A 237 -8.56 -9.84 18.88
N THR A 238 -7.89 -9.37 17.85
CA THR A 238 -8.50 -9.28 16.51
C THR A 238 -8.63 -10.66 15.85
N LEU A 239 -7.67 -11.56 16.09
CA LEU A 239 -7.79 -12.96 15.64
C LEU A 239 -8.91 -13.71 16.39
N ASP A 240 -9.12 -13.45 17.69
CA ASP A 240 -10.26 -13.97 18.45
C ASP A 240 -11.59 -13.54 17.80
N LEU A 241 -11.68 -12.29 17.29
CA LEU A 241 -12.83 -11.83 16.51
C LEU A 241 -13.04 -12.70 15.25
N PHE A 242 -11.96 -13.01 14.51
CA PHE A 242 -12.07 -13.79 13.28
C PHE A 242 -12.52 -15.22 13.55
N GLU A 243 -11.91 -15.88 14.52
CA GLU A 243 -12.22 -17.27 14.88
C GLU A 243 -13.65 -17.43 15.42
N ARG A 244 -14.16 -16.45 16.16
CA ARG A 244 -15.46 -16.57 16.82
C ARG A 244 -16.64 -16.08 15.99
N PHE A 245 -16.44 -15.06 15.15
CA PHE A 245 -17.55 -14.36 14.49
C PHE A 245 -17.51 -14.40 12.97
N PHE A 246 -16.33 -14.58 12.36
CA PHE A 246 -16.21 -14.68 10.91
C PHE A 246 -16.07 -16.12 10.40
N LYS A 247 -15.63 -17.06 11.22
CA LYS A 247 -15.39 -18.44 10.81
C LYS A 247 -16.69 -19.19 10.56
N ASP A 248 -16.76 -19.94 9.47
CA ASP A 248 -17.85 -20.84 9.15
C ASP A 248 -17.42 -22.30 9.41
N GLU A 249 -17.66 -22.79 10.62
CA GLU A 249 -17.28 -24.16 11.00
C GLU A 249 -18.07 -25.23 10.23
N GLU A 250 -19.29 -24.92 9.73
CA GLU A 250 -20.13 -25.90 9.05
C GLU A 250 -19.69 -26.13 7.60
N ASN A 251 -19.30 -25.04 6.89
CA ASN A 251 -19.03 -25.09 5.45
C ASN A 251 -17.62 -24.63 5.09
N MET A 252 -16.74 -24.57 6.09
CA MET A 252 -15.35 -24.11 5.95
C MET A 252 -15.19 -22.66 5.48
N GLY A 253 -14.05 -22.04 5.78
CA GLY A 253 -13.69 -20.69 5.41
C GLY A 253 -14.33 -19.61 6.29
N TYR A 254 -14.28 -18.38 5.84
CA TYR A 254 -14.70 -17.20 6.60
C TYR A 254 -15.76 -16.41 5.87
N PHE A 255 -16.73 -15.86 6.61
CA PHE A 255 -17.63 -14.84 6.10
C PHE A 255 -16.88 -13.54 5.84
N SER A 256 -17.29 -12.81 4.85
CA SER A 256 -16.64 -11.55 4.49
C SER A 256 -17.09 -10.36 5.34
N HIS A 257 -18.29 -10.44 5.93
CA HIS A 257 -18.91 -9.35 6.70
C HIS A 257 -19.69 -9.89 7.89
N ILE A 258 -19.71 -9.11 8.97
CA ILE A 258 -20.58 -9.34 10.13
C ILE A 258 -21.37 -8.07 10.45
N ASP A 259 -22.52 -8.25 11.08
CA ASP A 259 -23.31 -7.15 11.63
C ASP A 259 -22.56 -6.48 12.80
N PRO A 260 -22.46 -5.16 12.86
CA PRO A 260 -21.67 -4.48 13.88
C PRO A 260 -22.27 -4.50 15.29
N ILE A 261 -23.56 -4.87 15.42
CA ILE A 261 -24.26 -4.93 16.71
C ILE A 261 -24.37 -6.36 17.21
N MET A 262 -24.78 -7.27 16.32
CA MET A 262 -25.00 -8.66 16.68
C MET A 262 -23.77 -9.54 16.50
N LEU A 263 -22.73 -9.05 15.82
CA LEU A 263 -21.52 -9.77 15.42
C LEU A 263 -21.83 -11.08 14.65
N ASP A 264 -22.99 -11.13 13.97
CA ASP A 264 -23.48 -12.31 13.26
C ASP A 264 -23.47 -12.08 11.73
N PRO A 265 -22.81 -12.96 10.94
CA PRO A 265 -22.77 -12.86 9.49
C PRO A 265 -24.09 -13.21 8.81
N ARG A 266 -25.08 -13.71 9.54
CA ARG A 266 -26.35 -14.21 8.98
C ARG A 266 -27.55 -13.29 9.22
N THR A 267 -27.33 -12.10 9.84
CA THR A 267 -28.40 -11.13 10.10
C THR A 267 -28.98 -10.52 8.82
N GLU A 268 -30.25 -10.15 8.88
CA GLU A 268 -30.93 -9.53 7.73
C GLU A 268 -30.41 -8.11 7.40
N SER A 269 -29.87 -7.41 8.41
CA SER A 269 -29.24 -6.10 8.26
C SER A 269 -28.12 -6.07 7.22
N LEU A 270 -27.39 -7.15 7.03
CA LEU A 270 -26.31 -7.29 6.06
C LEU A 270 -26.78 -7.37 4.59
N ALA A 271 -28.09 -7.47 4.33
CA ALA A 271 -28.65 -7.49 2.99
C ALA A 271 -27.92 -8.47 2.03
N HIS A 272 -27.29 -7.96 0.99
CA HIS A 272 -26.55 -8.77 0.00
C HIS A 272 -25.24 -9.36 0.54
N ASN A 273 -24.73 -8.88 1.67
CA ASN A 273 -23.55 -9.43 2.35
C ASN A 273 -23.89 -10.55 3.36
N ARG A 274 -25.18 -10.81 3.58
CA ARG A 274 -25.65 -11.86 4.48
C ARG A 274 -25.07 -13.23 4.11
N ALA A 275 -24.37 -13.85 5.04
CA ALA A 275 -23.69 -15.14 4.87
C ALA A 275 -22.76 -15.22 3.65
N ARG A 276 -22.26 -14.09 3.17
CA ARG A 276 -21.40 -14.01 1.99
C ARG A 276 -19.97 -14.44 2.34
N LYS A 277 -19.39 -15.27 1.50
CA LYS A 277 -17.96 -15.58 1.49
C LYS A 277 -17.33 -14.98 0.24
N ASN A 278 -16.22 -14.30 0.41
CA ASN A 278 -15.50 -13.65 -0.68
C ASN A 278 -14.00 -13.88 -0.53
N TRP A 279 -13.42 -14.65 -1.44
CA TRP A 279 -11.98 -14.94 -1.44
C TRP A 279 -11.14 -13.67 -1.42
N ASN A 280 -11.50 -12.66 -2.19
CA ASN A 280 -10.82 -11.36 -2.20
C ASN A 280 -10.82 -10.65 -0.84
N SER A 281 -11.81 -10.92 0.01
CA SER A 281 -11.89 -10.28 1.33
C SER A 281 -11.04 -10.97 2.38
N VAL A 282 -10.68 -12.22 2.19
CA VAL A 282 -10.02 -13.04 3.22
C VAL A 282 -8.73 -13.68 2.71
N GLY A 283 -8.83 -14.64 1.79
CA GLY A 283 -7.71 -15.48 1.38
C GLY A 283 -6.58 -14.74 0.69
N ASP A 284 -6.90 -13.64 0.03
CA ASP A 284 -5.96 -12.74 -0.66
C ASP A 284 -5.16 -11.87 0.32
N HIS A 285 -5.75 -11.54 1.47
CA HIS A 285 -5.19 -10.56 2.41
C HIS A 285 -4.62 -11.18 3.69
N ALA A 286 -5.20 -12.27 4.18
CA ALA A 286 -4.74 -12.93 5.40
C ALA A 286 -3.24 -13.28 5.40
N PRO A 287 -2.64 -13.76 4.32
CA PRO A 287 -1.20 -14.04 4.28
C PRO A 287 -0.31 -12.82 4.52
N ALA A 288 -0.81 -11.61 4.23
CA ALA A 288 -0.02 -10.38 4.37
C ALA A 288 0.49 -10.15 5.80
N TYR A 289 -0.26 -10.55 6.82
CA TYR A 289 0.15 -10.42 8.21
C TYR A 289 0.44 -11.75 8.89
N LEU A 290 -0.28 -12.85 8.58
CA LEU A 290 -0.11 -14.14 9.23
C LEU A 290 1.27 -14.74 9.00
N ILE A 291 1.81 -14.64 7.79
CA ILE A 291 3.17 -15.08 7.49
C ILE A 291 4.18 -14.32 8.37
N ASN A 292 4.02 -13.00 8.48
CA ASN A 292 4.91 -12.18 9.31
C ASN A 292 4.77 -12.50 10.81
N LEU A 293 3.56 -12.80 11.29
CA LEU A 293 3.34 -13.25 12.66
C LEU A 293 4.01 -14.60 12.95
N TYR A 294 3.82 -15.56 12.07
CA TYR A 294 4.46 -16.87 12.21
C TYR A 294 5.99 -16.74 12.21
N LEU A 295 6.55 -15.98 11.27
CA LEU A 295 8.01 -15.75 11.21
C LEU A 295 8.55 -15.01 12.44
N ALA A 296 7.75 -14.15 13.05
CA ALA A 296 8.17 -13.39 14.23
C ALA A 296 8.08 -14.19 15.53
N THR A 297 7.10 -15.07 15.67
CA THR A 297 6.75 -15.71 16.94
C THR A 297 7.02 -17.21 16.96
N GLY A 298 6.93 -17.88 15.82
CA GLY A 298 6.95 -19.34 15.71
C GLY A 298 5.69 -20.03 16.30
N GLU A 299 4.62 -19.28 16.58
CA GLU A 299 3.39 -19.84 17.15
C GLU A 299 2.56 -20.55 16.08
N GLU A 300 2.33 -21.86 16.25
CA GLU A 300 1.61 -22.71 15.29
C GLU A 300 0.18 -22.21 14.99
N LYS A 301 -0.50 -21.56 15.93
CA LYS A 301 -1.86 -21.03 15.70
C LYS A 301 -1.97 -20.14 14.45
N TYR A 302 -0.89 -19.46 14.06
CA TYR A 302 -0.89 -18.62 12.85
C TYR A 302 -0.71 -19.44 11.57
N ALA A 303 0.02 -20.54 11.65
CA ALA A 303 0.11 -21.52 10.57
C ALA A 303 -1.23 -22.25 10.39
N ASP A 304 -1.84 -22.70 11.48
CA ASP A 304 -3.17 -23.35 11.48
C ASP A 304 -4.24 -22.44 10.85
N PHE A 305 -4.19 -21.13 11.15
CA PHE A 305 -5.10 -20.15 10.54
C PHE A 305 -4.88 -20.03 9.02
N LEU A 306 -3.61 -20.03 8.57
CA LEU A 306 -3.27 -20.02 7.15
C LEU A 306 -3.74 -21.29 6.45
N GLU A 307 -3.48 -22.46 7.03
CA GLU A 307 -3.95 -23.74 6.48
C GLU A 307 -5.46 -23.73 6.33
N TYR A 308 -6.20 -23.38 7.38
CA TYR A 308 -7.66 -23.29 7.33
C TYR A 308 -8.17 -22.29 6.27
N THR A 309 -7.41 -21.22 6.00
CA THR A 309 -7.79 -20.22 5.00
C THR A 309 -7.64 -20.74 3.59
N PHE A 310 -6.67 -21.63 3.35
CA PHE A 310 -6.32 -22.11 2.00
C PHE A 310 -6.93 -23.48 1.64
N ASP A 311 -7.37 -24.27 2.61
CA ASP A 311 -8.05 -25.55 2.42
C ASP A 311 -9.55 -25.38 2.13
#